data_a91970efa6eb67417dce7749dcdfb540
#
_entry.id   a91970efa6eb67417dce7749dcdfb540
#
_cell.length_a   1.000
_cell.length_b   1.000
_cell.length_c   1.000
_cell.angle_alpha   90.00
_cell.angle_beta   90.00
_cell.angle_gamma   90.00
#
_symmetry.space_group_name_H-M   'P 1'
#
loop_
_entity.id
_entity.type
_entity.pdbx_description
1 polymer ?
#
loop_
_entity_poly.entity_id
_entity_poly.type
_entity_poly.pdbx_seq_one_letter_code
_entity_poly.pdbx_strand_id
1 'polypeptide(L)'
;LSANLLPGDELLAISGKPYDTLEEVIGIRPSPCSLAEYGVSYRQVDLLDDGSFDLPAIRAAISAKTKLIHIQRSKGYQPRPTLSVAQIGEAIAVCRAVKPDVTIMVDNCYGEFVETVEPSDVGADMIVGSLIKNPGGGLAPIGGYIAGTQKCVDRCAYRLSAPGLGQEVGANLGLMPSLYQGFFLAPNVVSGAVKGAVFTAAVYESLGFRVVPAASEERHDIIQCVELKSPEGMLAFCKGIQSAAPVDSYVDPVPGDMPGYDSQVIMAAGAFVQGSSIELSADGPVREPYAVYYQGGLTWYHAKLGVLLSLQKMLDAGLITL
;
A
#
# COMPACT_ATOMS: atom_id res chain seq x y z
N LEU A 1 9.66 12.18 -1.20
CA LEU A 1 9.14 13.52 -0.96
C LEU A 1 10.28 14.53 -0.77
N SER A 2 11.03 14.49 0.33
CA SER A 2 12.02 15.50 0.74
C SER A 2 13.12 15.79 -0.28
N ALA A 3 13.40 14.88 -1.22
CA ALA A 3 14.36 15.10 -2.29
C ALA A 3 13.85 16.05 -3.39
N ASN A 4 12.55 16.09 -3.59
CA ASN A 4 11.92 16.81 -4.69
C ASN A 4 11.09 18.04 -4.25
N LEU A 5 11.16 18.38 -2.96
CA LEU A 5 10.53 19.55 -2.36
C LEU A 5 11.58 20.43 -1.67
N LEU A 6 11.42 21.74 -1.79
CA LEU A 6 12.26 22.75 -1.15
C LEU A 6 11.40 23.64 -0.24
N PRO A 7 12.00 24.36 0.72
CA PRO A 7 11.27 25.35 1.53
C PRO A 7 10.50 26.34 0.65
N GLY A 8 9.21 26.52 0.95
CA GLY A 8 8.29 27.36 0.18
C GLY A 8 7.50 26.61 -0.90
N ASP A 9 7.86 25.38 -1.23
CA ASP A 9 7.10 24.53 -2.15
C ASP A 9 5.81 23.99 -1.47
N GLU A 10 4.86 23.57 -2.30
CA GLU A 10 3.63 22.93 -1.88
C GLU A 10 3.57 21.47 -2.36
N LEU A 11 3.23 20.59 -1.42
CA LEU A 11 2.81 19.21 -1.66
C LEU A 11 1.28 19.16 -1.75
N LEU A 12 0.75 18.68 -2.86
CA LEU A 12 -0.69 18.45 -3.05
C LEU A 12 -0.97 16.95 -3.18
N ALA A 13 -1.65 16.36 -2.20
CA ALA A 13 -2.18 14.99 -2.30
C ALA A 13 -3.53 15.03 -3.00
N ILE A 14 -3.74 14.20 -4.03
CA ILE A 14 -4.97 14.20 -4.84
C ILE A 14 -5.79 12.91 -4.74
N SER A 15 -5.36 11.98 -3.92
CA SER A 15 -6.08 10.74 -3.58
C SER A 15 -6.55 10.72 -2.11
N GLY A 16 -6.82 11.89 -1.56
CA GLY A 16 -7.13 12.08 -0.16
C GLY A 16 -5.89 12.09 0.74
N LYS A 17 -6.13 11.89 2.03
CA LYS A 17 -5.07 11.84 3.03
C LYS A 17 -4.08 10.71 2.72
N PRO A 18 -2.76 10.96 2.70
CA PRO A 18 -1.75 9.91 2.55
C PRO A 18 -1.81 8.88 3.67
N TYR A 19 -1.10 7.76 3.46
CA TYR A 19 -0.97 6.70 4.45
C TYR A 19 -0.50 7.23 5.81
N ASP A 20 -1.03 6.68 6.88
CA ASP A 20 -0.91 7.22 8.25
C ASP A 20 0.54 7.51 8.67
N THR A 21 1.51 6.68 8.28
CA THR A 21 2.92 6.91 8.60
C THR A 21 3.54 8.10 7.87
N LEU A 22 2.93 8.61 6.81
CA LEU A 22 3.37 9.82 6.11
C LEU A 22 2.87 11.11 6.78
N GLU A 23 1.89 11.03 7.67
CA GLU A 23 1.36 12.22 8.33
C GLU A 23 2.43 12.98 9.11
N GLU A 24 3.27 12.27 9.86
CA GLU A 24 4.37 12.87 10.59
C GLU A 24 5.51 13.33 9.68
N VAL A 25 5.82 12.55 8.63
CA VAL A 25 6.83 12.92 7.64
C VAL A 25 6.47 14.23 6.94
N ILE A 26 5.21 14.39 6.57
CA ILE A 26 4.69 15.60 5.91
C ILE A 26 4.52 16.74 6.94
N GLY A 27 4.12 16.41 8.17
CA GLY A 27 3.78 17.37 9.21
C GLY A 27 2.28 17.69 9.25
N ILE A 28 1.42 16.80 8.69
CA ILE A 28 -0.04 16.83 8.91
C ILE A 28 -0.29 16.64 10.41
N ARG A 29 0.39 15.67 11.01
CA ARG A 29 0.56 15.54 12.44
C ARG A 29 1.88 16.20 12.82
N PRO A 30 1.90 17.18 13.74
CA PRO A 30 3.12 17.86 14.12
C PRO A 30 4.22 16.90 14.59
N SER A 31 5.37 16.95 13.94
CA SER A 31 6.50 16.09 14.24
C SER A 31 7.82 16.81 13.95
N PRO A 32 8.85 16.66 14.79
CA PRO A 32 10.19 17.18 14.52
C PRO A 32 10.75 16.67 13.19
N CYS A 33 11.46 17.52 12.48
CA CYS A 33 12.08 17.22 11.18
C CYS A 33 11.07 16.90 10.06
N SER A 34 9.79 17.24 10.23
CA SER A 34 8.78 17.10 9.19
C SER A 34 8.99 18.08 8.02
N LEU A 35 8.39 17.80 6.87
CA LEU A 35 8.44 18.70 5.72
C LEU A 35 7.83 20.08 6.06
N ALA A 36 6.77 20.10 6.88
CA ALA A 36 6.17 21.36 7.34
C ALA A 36 7.15 22.20 8.16
N GLU A 37 7.95 21.59 9.04
CA GLU A 37 8.98 22.30 9.81
C GLU A 37 10.07 22.88 8.91
N TYR A 38 10.35 22.25 7.78
CA TYR A 38 11.25 22.77 6.73
C TYR A 38 10.58 23.74 5.75
N GLY A 39 9.34 24.17 6.04
CA GLY A 39 8.66 25.21 5.27
C GLY A 39 7.97 24.71 4.00
N VAL A 40 7.71 23.41 3.87
CA VAL A 40 6.87 22.85 2.82
C VAL A 40 5.41 22.91 3.27
N SER A 41 4.52 23.46 2.44
CA SER A 41 3.09 23.46 2.72
C SER A 41 2.42 22.18 2.17
N TYR A 42 1.33 21.75 2.84
CA TYR A 42 0.53 20.60 2.44
C TYR A 42 -0.91 20.99 2.19
N ARG A 43 -1.49 20.43 1.14
CA ARG A 43 -2.93 20.41 0.89
C ARG A 43 -3.35 19.07 0.31
N GLN A 44 -4.65 18.76 0.40
CA GLN A 44 -5.22 17.56 -0.21
C GLN A 44 -6.52 17.88 -0.94
N VAL A 45 -6.85 17.00 -1.89
CA VAL A 45 -8.16 16.84 -2.51
C VAL A 45 -8.57 15.40 -2.23
N ASP A 46 -9.74 15.23 -1.63
CA ASP A 46 -10.26 13.91 -1.32
C ASP A 46 -10.85 13.26 -2.59
N LEU A 47 -10.93 11.94 -2.58
CA LEU A 47 -11.67 11.20 -3.60
C LEU A 47 -13.17 11.43 -3.42
N LEU A 48 -13.93 11.23 -4.48
CA LEU A 48 -15.39 11.18 -4.42
C LEU A 48 -15.87 9.93 -3.65
N ASP A 49 -17.13 9.91 -3.27
CA ASP A 49 -17.72 8.81 -2.48
C ASP A 49 -17.62 7.44 -3.17
N ASP A 50 -17.53 7.41 -4.50
CA ASP A 50 -17.32 6.20 -5.28
C ASP A 50 -15.85 5.78 -5.39
N GLY A 51 -14.93 6.53 -4.79
CA GLY A 51 -13.49 6.31 -4.82
C GLY A 51 -12.78 6.84 -6.07
N SER A 52 -13.47 7.54 -6.97
CA SER A 52 -12.87 8.18 -8.13
C SER A 52 -12.24 9.54 -7.78
N PHE A 53 -11.37 10.05 -8.67
CA PHE A 53 -10.77 11.36 -8.50
C PHE A 53 -11.79 12.49 -8.74
N ASP A 54 -11.82 13.48 -7.85
CA ASP A 54 -12.50 14.76 -8.10
C ASP A 54 -11.65 15.63 -9.05
N LEU A 55 -11.72 15.34 -10.35
CA LEU A 55 -10.91 16.04 -11.36
C LEU A 55 -11.16 17.55 -11.39
N PRO A 56 -12.39 18.08 -11.24
CA PRO A 56 -12.64 19.51 -11.09
C PRO A 56 -11.95 20.15 -9.90
N ALA A 57 -12.06 19.51 -8.71
CA ALA A 57 -11.41 20.01 -7.50
C ALA A 57 -9.88 19.94 -7.59
N ILE A 58 -9.32 18.87 -8.18
CA ILE A 58 -7.89 18.75 -8.46
C ILE A 58 -7.41 19.91 -9.33
N ARG A 59 -8.11 20.19 -10.43
CA ARG A 59 -7.79 21.31 -11.34
C ARG A 59 -7.77 22.64 -10.59
N ALA A 60 -8.74 22.89 -9.72
CA ALA A 60 -8.87 24.13 -8.95
C ALA A 60 -7.81 24.24 -7.83
N ALA A 61 -7.36 23.10 -7.28
CA ALA A 61 -6.41 23.07 -6.19
C ALA A 61 -4.97 23.36 -6.62
N ILE A 62 -4.60 23.09 -7.86
CA ILE A 62 -3.22 23.31 -8.35
C ILE A 62 -2.92 24.80 -8.42
N SER A 63 -1.83 25.23 -7.77
CA SER A 63 -1.39 26.62 -7.68
C SER A 63 0.03 26.79 -8.22
N ALA A 64 0.49 28.03 -8.31
CA ALA A 64 1.88 28.34 -8.67
C ALA A 64 2.90 27.69 -7.72
N LYS A 65 2.52 27.51 -6.44
CA LYS A 65 3.36 26.89 -5.40
C LYS A 65 3.36 25.37 -5.45
N THR A 66 2.36 24.74 -6.06
CA THR A 66 2.27 23.28 -6.15
C THR A 66 3.47 22.73 -6.93
N LYS A 67 4.38 22.08 -6.24
CA LYS A 67 5.62 21.55 -6.82
C LYS A 67 5.56 20.06 -7.03
N LEU A 68 4.92 19.34 -6.10
CA LEU A 68 4.77 17.90 -6.16
C LEU A 68 3.32 17.52 -5.92
N ILE A 69 2.80 16.66 -6.77
CA ILE A 69 1.52 16.00 -6.62
C ILE A 69 1.78 14.56 -6.13
N HIS A 70 1.12 14.19 -5.06
CA HIS A 70 1.18 12.85 -4.48
C HIS A 70 -0.12 12.10 -4.76
N ILE A 71 0.03 10.87 -5.25
CA ILE A 71 -1.06 9.92 -5.44
C ILE A 71 -0.73 8.66 -4.66
N GLN A 72 -1.61 8.25 -3.76
CA GLN A 72 -1.56 6.94 -3.11
C GLN A 72 -2.47 5.99 -3.86
N ARG A 73 -1.91 4.97 -4.52
CA ARG A 73 -2.66 4.01 -5.33
C ARG A 73 -3.51 3.09 -4.48
N SER A 74 -2.92 2.46 -3.46
CA SER A 74 -3.60 1.51 -2.59
C SER A 74 -4.56 2.19 -1.60
N LYS A 75 -5.49 1.40 -1.08
CA LYS A 75 -6.54 1.88 -0.18
C LYS A 75 -6.07 2.16 1.26
N GLY A 76 -4.92 1.65 1.69
CA GLY A 76 -4.56 1.66 3.11
C GLY A 76 -5.64 0.95 3.94
N TYR A 77 -5.99 1.49 5.09
CA TYR A 77 -7.11 1.01 5.91
C TYR A 77 -8.44 1.73 5.62
N GLN A 78 -8.67 2.09 4.37
CA GLN A 78 -9.92 2.71 3.93
C GLN A 78 -10.74 1.70 3.10
N PRO A 79 -12.06 1.58 3.33
CA PRO A 79 -12.93 0.67 2.57
C PRO A 79 -13.29 1.26 1.19
N ARG A 80 -12.30 1.68 0.43
CA ARG A 80 -12.43 2.26 -0.92
C ARG A 80 -11.81 1.35 -1.98
N PRO A 81 -12.18 1.48 -3.25
CA PRO A 81 -11.47 0.85 -4.35
C PRO A 81 -10.00 1.30 -4.41
N THR A 82 -9.15 0.45 -4.94
CA THR A 82 -7.78 0.81 -5.31
C THR A 82 -7.81 1.47 -6.68
N LEU A 83 -7.00 2.52 -6.86
CA LEU A 83 -6.95 3.28 -8.10
C LEU A 83 -6.29 2.46 -9.21
N SER A 84 -6.95 2.34 -10.37
CA SER A 84 -6.35 1.75 -11.56
C SER A 84 -5.29 2.66 -12.17
N VAL A 85 -4.38 2.09 -12.96
CA VAL A 85 -3.38 2.88 -13.69
C VAL A 85 -4.06 3.82 -14.70
N ALA A 86 -5.19 3.41 -15.28
CA ALA A 86 -5.97 4.27 -16.19
C ALA A 86 -6.52 5.51 -15.47
N GLN A 87 -7.15 5.36 -14.31
CA GLN A 87 -7.64 6.48 -13.49
C GLN A 87 -6.50 7.43 -13.09
N ILE A 88 -5.36 6.86 -12.70
CA ILE A 88 -4.16 7.65 -12.38
C ILE A 88 -3.73 8.46 -13.61
N GLY A 89 -3.72 7.86 -14.81
CA GLY A 89 -3.40 8.55 -16.07
C GLY A 89 -4.33 9.73 -16.38
N GLU A 90 -5.64 9.58 -16.15
CA GLU A 90 -6.61 10.65 -16.31
C GLU A 90 -6.32 11.82 -15.34
N ALA A 91 -6.05 11.53 -14.08
CA ALA A 91 -5.70 12.54 -13.09
C ALA A 91 -4.39 13.26 -13.46
N ILE A 92 -3.38 12.51 -13.92
CA ILE A 92 -2.11 13.07 -14.41
C ILE A 92 -2.35 14.02 -15.59
N ALA A 93 -3.17 13.64 -16.54
CA ALA A 93 -3.48 14.49 -17.70
C ALA A 93 -4.11 15.84 -17.28
N VAL A 94 -5.02 15.80 -16.28
CA VAL A 94 -5.61 17.02 -15.70
C VAL A 94 -4.55 17.88 -15.03
N CYS A 95 -3.66 17.28 -14.25
CA CYS A 95 -2.58 18.00 -13.56
C CYS A 95 -1.63 18.67 -14.56
N ARG A 96 -1.21 17.94 -15.59
CA ARG A 96 -0.32 18.45 -16.65
C ARG A 96 -0.95 19.57 -17.47
N ALA A 97 -2.25 19.52 -17.72
CA ALA A 97 -2.97 20.58 -18.42
C ALA A 97 -2.96 21.91 -17.65
N VAL A 98 -2.89 21.87 -16.31
CA VAL A 98 -2.83 23.08 -15.45
C VAL A 98 -1.39 23.52 -15.23
N LYS A 99 -0.50 22.59 -14.92
CA LYS A 99 0.90 22.85 -14.56
C LYS A 99 1.82 21.80 -15.18
N PRO A 100 2.32 22.06 -16.42
CA PRO A 100 3.10 21.09 -17.18
C PRO A 100 4.40 20.63 -16.50
N ASP A 101 4.98 21.47 -15.64
CA ASP A 101 6.25 21.22 -14.95
C ASP A 101 6.10 20.64 -13.53
N VAL A 102 4.86 20.36 -13.07
CA VAL A 102 4.63 19.78 -11.75
C VAL A 102 5.19 18.35 -11.69
N THR A 103 5.86 18.00 -10.60
CA THR A 103 6.34 16.63 -10.37
C THR A 103 5.21 15.75 -9.86
N ILE A 104 4.99 14.59 -10.48
CA ILE A 104 3.96 13.64 -10.09
C ILE A 104 4.61 12.39 -9.52
N MET A 105 4.31 12.11 -8.26
CA MET A 105 4.77 10.94 -7.52
C MET A 105 3.59 10.04 -7.18
N VAL A 106 3.72 8.75 -7.49
CA VAL A 106 2.75 7.73 -7.11
C VAL A 106 3.37 6.77 -6.08
N ASP A 107 2.74 6.64 -4.93
CA ASP A 107 2.97 5.51 -4.05
C ASP A 107 2.26 4.30 -4.65
N ASN A 108 3.06 3.38 -5.19
CA ASN A 108 2.59 2.26 -5.99
C ASN A 108 2.48 0.95 -5.17
N CYS A 109 2.73 1.02 -3.86
CA CYS A 109 2.67 -0.16 -2.99
C CYS A 109 1.40 -0.98 -3.21
N TYR A 110 1.56 -2.30 -3.32
CA TYR A 110 0.55 -3.32 -3.57
C TYR A 110 -0.02 -3.38 -4.99
N GLY A 111 0.25 -2.38 -5.84
CA GLY A 111 -0.24 -2.36 -7.23
C GLY A 111 0.73 -2.95 -8.23
N GLU A 112 2.01 -3.08 -7.88
CA GLU A 112 3.06 -3.53 -8.80
C GLU A 112 2.77 -4.93 -9.34
N PHE A 113 2.91 -5.11 -10.64
CA PHE A 113 2.67 -6.35 -11.39
C PHE A 113 1.22 -6.87 -11.36
N VAL A 114 0.25 -6.08 -10.88
CA VAL A 114 -1.17 -6.46 -10.93
C VAL A 114 -1.77 -6.13 -12.30
N GLU A 115 -1.45 -4.96 -12.82
CA GLU A 115 -1.79 -4.55 -14.19
C GLU A 115 -0.59 -4.75 -15.14
N THR A 116 -0.84 -4.70 -16.44
CA THR A 116 0.21 -4.84 -17.47
C THR A 116 0.99 -3.56 -17.74
N VAL A 117 0.56 -2.46 -17.14
CA VAL A 117 1.17 -1.14 -17.19
C VAL A 117 1.32 -0.59 -15.78
N GLU A 118 2.30 0.28 -15.59
CA GLU A 118 2.57 0.92 -14.31
C GLU A 118 2.29 2.44 -14.39
N PRO A 119 2.13 3.15 -13.27
CA PRO A 119 1.85 4.59 -13.31
C PRO A 119 2.91 5.42 -14.05
N SER A 120 4.15 4.94 -14.15
CA SER A 120 5.19 5.56 -14.97
C SER A 120 4.85 5.58 -16.47
N ASP A 121 4.13 4.57 -16.96
CA ASP A 121 3.75 4.45 -18.38
C ASP A 121 2.66 5.46 -18.77
N VAL A 122 1.92 5.96 -17.78
CA VAL A 122 0.84 6.95 -17.98
C VAL A 122 1.24 8.36 -17.52
N GLY A 123 2.54 8.59 -17.28
CA GLY A 123 3.11 9.93 -17.11
C GLY A 123 3.45 10.35 -15.66
N ALA A 124 3.49 9.43 -14.70
CA ALA A 124 4.10 9.72 -13.41
C ALA A 124 5.61 9.94 -13.57
N ASP A 125 6.14 11.00 -12.94
CA ASP A 125 7.57 11.28 -12.95
C ASP A 125 8.35 10.34 -12.03
N MET A 126 7.66 9.82 -11.02
CA MET A 126 8.28 8.98 -10.00
C MET A 126 7.24 8.02 -9.42
N ILE A 127 7.58 6.74 -9.38
CA ILE A 127 6.87 5.73 -8.62
C ILE A 127 7.75 5.27 -7.47
N VAL A 128 7.13 5.02 -6.33
CA VAL A 128 7.84 4.57 -5.11
C VAL A 128 7.11 3.39 -4.51
N GLY A 129 7.84 2.50 -3.88
CA GLY A 129 7.25 1.36 -3.20
C GLY A 129 8.26 0.61 -2.35
N SER A 130 7.79 -0.46 -1.74
CA SER A 130 8.57 -1.29 -0.83
C SER A 130 9.00 -2.59 -1.51
N LEU A 131 10.28 -2.94 -1.37
CA LEU A 131 10.81 -4.22 -1.85
C LEU A 131 10.40 -5.41 -0.98
N ILE A 132 9.97 -5.19 0.26
CA ILE A 132 9.40 -6.26 1.10
C ILE A 132 7.92 -6.55 0.78
N LYS A 133 7.37 -5.92 -0.27
CA LYS A 133 6.03 -6.15 -0.81
C LYS A 133 6.14 -6.81 -2.19
N ASN A 134 5.21 -6.47 -3.10
CA ASN A 134 5.10 -7.06 -4.42
C ASN A 134 6.45 -7.20 -5.16
N PRO A 135 7.27 -6.12 -5.32
CA PRO A 135 8.45 -6.21 -6.17
C PRO A 135 9.56 -7.14 -5.66
N GLY A 136 9.56 -7.41 -4.37
CA GLY A 136 10.58 -8.29 -3.80
C GLY A 136 10.27 -9.76 -3.86
N GLY A 137 9.04 -10.15 -4.30
CA GLY A 137 8.64 -11.55 -4.51
C GLY A 137 8.84 -12.46 -3.30
N GLY A 138 8.83 -11.90 -2.08
CA GLY A 138 9.08 -12.62 -0.83
C GLY A 138 10.56 -12.95 -0.56
N LEU A 139 11.49 -12.54 -1.42
CA LEU A 139 12.94 -12.79 -1.25
C LEU A 139 13.72 -11.56 -0.81
N ALA A 140 13.22 -10.35 -1.07
CA ALA A 140 13.88 -9.12 -0.66
C ALA A 140 13.78 -8.95 0.87
N PRO A 141 14.91 -8.96 1.60
CA PRO A 141 14.86 -8.91 3.07
C PRO A 141 14.61 -7.50 3.61
N ILE A 142 14.76 -6.48 2.78
CA ILE A 142 14.68 -5.07 3.15
C ILE A 142 14.59 -4.20 1.90
N GLY A 143 14.21 -2.96 2.07
CA GLY A 143 14.42 -1.91 1.10
C GLY A 143 13.16 -1.37 0.48
N GLY A 144 13.34 -0.28 -0.26
CA GLY A 144 12.34 0.34 -1.11
C GLY A 144 12.93 0.61 -2.48
N TYR A 145 12.08 0.96 -3.41
CA TYR A 145 12.50 1.39 -4.73
C TYR A 145 11.94 2.77 -5.07
N ILE A 146 12.68 3.47 -5.91
CA ILE A 146 12.24 4.69 -6.57
C ILE A 146 12.58 4.52 -8.04
N ALA A 147 11.58 4.55 -8.91
CA ALA A 147 11.77 4.49 -10.35
C ALA A 147 11.05 5.67 -11.01
N GLY A 148 11.56 6.16 -12.14
CA GLY A 148 10.97 7.30 -12.83
C GLY A 148 11.98 8.08 -13.65
N THR A 149 11.74 9.39 -13.80
CA THR A 149 12.64 10.27 -14.56
C THR A 149 14.01 10.38 -13.90
N GLN A 150 15.07 10.42 -14.70
CA GLN A 150 16.46 10.55 -14.22
C GLN A 150 16.59 11.70 -13.22
N LYS A 151 15.98 12.84 -13.51
CA LYS A 151 15.98 14.02 -12.62
C LYS A 151 15.45 13.71 -11.22
N CYS A 152 14.33 13.01 -11.11
CA CYS A 152 13.73 12.69 -9.82
C CYS A 152 14.57 11.65 -9.05
N VAL A 153 15.06 10.63 -9.75
CA VAL A 153 15.88 9.55 -9.17
C VAL A 153 17.21 10.09 -8.68
N ASP A 154 17.91 10.93 -9.46
CA ASP A 154 19.18 11.52 -9.04
C ASP A 154 19.03 12.39 -7.79
N ARG A 155 17.98 13.21 -7.73
CA ARG A 155 17.69 13.99 -6.52
C ARG A 155 17.47 13.11 -5.30
N CYS A 156 16.75 12.00 -5.47
CA CYS A 156 16.55 11.03 -4.39
C CYS A 156 17.88 10.39 -3.96
N ALA A 157 18.74 10.01 -4.89
CA ALA A 157 20.06 9.45 -4.60
C ALA A 157 20.94 10.44 -3.82
N TYR A 158 20.99 11.72 -4.22
CA TYR A 158 21.70 12.76 -3.50
C TYR A 158 21.14 13.01 -2.10
N ARG A 159 19.84 12.89 -1.92
CA ARG A 159 19.21 13.06 -0.59
C ARG A 159 19.44 11.86 0.31
N LEU A 160 19.49 10.66 -0.26
CA LEU A 160 19.73 9.42 0.48
C LEU A 160 21.15 9.29 0.98
N SER A 161 22.13 9.69 0.18
CA SER A 161 23.56 9.68 0.52
C SER A 161 24.05 11.09 0.82
N ALA A 162 24.63 11.76 -0.17
CA ALA A 162 25.03 13.16 -0.10
C ALA A 162 25.07 13.79 -1.50
N PRO A 163 24.87 15.11 -1.62
CA PRO A 163 25.08 15.82 -2.87
C PRO A 163 26.49 15.59 -3.42
N GLY A 164 26.58 15.26 -4.70
CA GLY A 164 27.84 14.96 -5.37
C GLY A 164 28.32 13.51 -5.26
N LEU A 165 27.76 12.71 -4.35
CA LEU A 165 28.04 11.27 -4.23
C LEU A 165 26.95 10.41 -4.88
N GLY A 166 25.68 10.66 -4.52
CA GLY A 166 24.53 9.97 -5.12
C GLY A 166 24.66 8.44 -5.03
N GLN A 167 24.66 7.78 -6.19
CA GLN A 167 24.75 6.32 -6.31
C GLN A 167 26.19 5.77 -6.38
N GLU A 168 27.20 6.65 -6.38
CA GLU A 168 28.60 6.24 -6.53
C GLU A 168 29.18 5.51 -5.30
N VAL A 169 28.48 5.57 -4.16
CA VAL A 169 28.93 5.01 -2.89
C VAL A 169 27.83 4.23 -2.20
N GLY A 170 28.24 3.35 -1.32
CA GLY A 170 27.34 2.53 -0.48
C GLY A 170 27.53 1.04 -0.73
N ALA A 171 27.73 0.28 0.35
CA ALA A 171 27.82 -1.17 0.28
C ALA A 171 26.41 -1.77 0.18
N ASN A 172 26.21 -2.72 -0.72
CA ASN A 172 24.95 -3.46 -0.87
C ASN A 172 24.83 -4.66 0.09
N LEU A 173 25.85 -4.92 0.89
CA LEU A 173 25.91 -5.99 1.91
C LEU A 173 25.56 -7.38 1.36
N GLY A 174 25.77 -7.63 0.08
CA GLY A 174 25.46 -8.90 -0.58
C GLY A 174 23.98 -9.13 -0.86
N LEU A 175 23.13 -8.12 -0.73
CA LEU A 175 21.66 -8.27 -0.89
C LEU A 175 21.19 -8.33 -2.36
N MET A 176 22.00 -7.87 -3.29
CA MET A 176 21.58 -7.74 -4.70
C MET A 176 21.06 -9.05 -5.32
N PRO A 177 21.65 -10.25 -5.09
CA PRO A 177 21.09 -11.48 -5.62
C PRO A 177 19.65 -11.73 -5.19
N SER A 178 19.34 -11.55 -3.91
CA SER A 178 17.98 -11.73 -3.37
C SER A 178 17.00 -10.70 -3.93
N LEU A 179 17.44 -9.44 -4.09
CA LEU A 179 16.61 -8.39 -4.67
C LEU A 179 16.28 -8.68 -6.14
N TYR A 180 17.29 -9.04 -6.96
CA TYR A 180 17.05 -9.36 -8.38
C TYR A 180 16.24 -10.64 -8.57
N GLN A 181 16.54 -11.69 -7.80
CA GLN A 181 15.76 -12.93 -7.87
C GLN A 181 14.32 -12.72 -7.43
N GLY A 182 14.11 -11.95 -6.36
CA GLY A 182 12.77 -11.58 -5.89
C GLY A 182 12.01 -10.81 -6.97
N PHE A 183 12.63 -9.81 -7.57
CA PHE A 183 12.03 -9.03 -8.64
C PHE A 183 11.68 -9.89 -9.87
N PHE A 184 12.53 -10.83 -10.24
CA PHE A 184 12.26 -11.78 -11.32
C PHE A 184 11.06 -12.69 -11.03
N LEU A 185 10.90 -13.13 -9.79
CA LEU A 185 9.79 -13.99 -9.36
C LEU A 185 8.51 -13.23 -9.06
N ALA A 186 8.59 -11.93 -8.82
CA ALA A 186 7.49 -11.10 -8.35
C ALA A 186 6.20 -11.22 -9.18
N PRO A 187 6.20 -11.23 -10.52
CA PRO A 187 4.96 -11.36 -11.28
C PRO A 187 4.19 -12.66 -10.98
N ASN A 188 4.91 -13.77 -10.79
CA ASN A 188 4.31 -15.05 -10.43
C ASN A 188 3.75 -15.04 -9.00
N VAL A 189 4.50 -14.47 -8.05
CA VAL A 189 4.08 -14.38 -6.66
C VAL A 189 2.86 -13.48 -6.52
N VAL A 190 2.87 -12.31 -7.18
CA VAL A 190 1.74 -11.37 -7.22
C VAL A 190 0.49 -12.03 -7.83
N SER A 191 0.63 -12.80 -8.92
CA SER A 191 -0.48 -13.57 -9.49
C SER A 191 -1.10 -14.53 -8.47
N GLY A 192 -0.27 -15.19 -7.64
CA GLY A 192 -0.73 -16.04 -6.54
C GLY A 192 -1.49 -15.26 -5.47
N ALA A 193 -0.98 -14.09 -5.08
CA ALA A 193 -1.60 -13.20 -4.12
C ALA A 193 -2.95 -12.66 -4.60
N VAL A 194 -3.04 -12.23 -5.86
CA VAL A 194 -4.31 -11.79 -6.49
C VAL A 194 -5.35 -12.90 -6.48
N LYS A 195 -4.96 -14.14 -6.82
CA LYS A 195 -5.87 -15.31 -6.72
C LYS A 195 -6.35 -15.52 -5.29
N GLY A 196 -5.46 -15.37 -4.31
CA GLY A 196 -5.80 -15.42 -2.88
C GLY A 196 -6.83 -14.37 -2.50
N ALA A 197 -6.64 -13.13 -2.93
CA ALA A 197 -7.56 -12.03 -2.69
C ALA A 197 -8.94 -12.28 -3.30
N VAL A 198 -9.01 -12.70 -4.57
CA VAL A 198 -10.27 -13.06 -5.26
C VAL A 198 -10.97 -14.22 -4.55
N PHE A 199 -10.24 -15.23 -4.12
CA PHE A 199 -10.80 -16.37 -3.40
C PHE A 199 -11.35 -15.95 -2.03
N THR A 200 -10.64 -15.10 -1.30
CA THR A 200 -11.12 -14.53 -0.04
C THR A 200 -12.43 -13.77 -0.24
N ALA A 201 -12.49 -12.92 -1.28
CA ALA A 201 -13.70 -12.20 -1.61
C ALA A 201 -14.86 -13.14 -1.88
N ALA A 202 -14.69 -14.11 -2.79
CA ALA A 202 -15.74 -15.05 -3.19
C ALA A 202 -16.29 -15.85 -2.01
N VAL A 203 -15.41 -16.32 -1.12
CA VAL A 203 -15.79 -17.10 0.05
C VAL A 203 -16.57 -16.25 1.05
N TYR A 204 -16.03 -15.09 1.44
CA TYR A 204 -16.68 -14.26 2.46
C TYR A 204 -17.95 -13.56 1.95
N GLU A 205 -17.98 -13.20 0.67
CA GLU A 205 -19.18 -12.68 0.01
C GLU A 205 -20.31 -13.72 0.00
N SER A 206 -19.98 -15.00 -0.28
CA SER A 206 -20.98 -16.10 -0.22
C SER A 206 -21.56 -16.34 1.18
N LEU A 207 -20.83 -15.94 2.23
CA LEU A 207 -21.27 -15.99 3.61
C LEU A 207 -22.01 -14.71 4.08
N GLY A 208 -22.25 -13.76 3.17
CA GLY A 208 -22.98 -12.52 3.45
C GLY A 208 -22.17 -11.43 4.14
N PHE A 209 -20.85 -11.48 4.06
CA PHE A 209 -19.99 -10.37 4.46
C PHE A 209 -19.85 -9.35 3.32
N ARG A 210 -19.73 -8.08 3.66
CA ARG A 210 -19.33 -7.07 2.70
C ARG A 210 -17.83 -7.18 2.43
N VAL A 211 -17.47 -7.19 1.15
CA VAL A 211 -16.07 -7.28 0.69
C VAL A 211 -15.77 -6.15 -0.29
N VAL A 212 -14.53 -5.65 -0.30
CA VAL A 212 -14.10 -4.59 -1.21
C VAL A 212 -12.68 -4.89 -1.71
N PRO A 213 -12.49 -5.09 -3.02
CA PRO A 213 -13.49 -5.19 -4.09
C PRO A 213 -14.31 -6.50 -4.00
N ALA A 214 -15.44 -6.56 -4.71
CA ALA A 214 -16.21 -7.79 -4.86
C ALA A 214 -15.42 -8.85 -5.64
N ALA A 215 -15.83 -10.11 -5.52
CA ALA A 215 -15.12 -11.22 -6.18
C ALA A 215 -15.05 -11.09 -7.71
N SER A 216 -16.07 -10.46 -8.32
CA SER A 216 -16.17 -10.25 -9.77
C SER A 216 -15.53 -8.95 -10.26
N GLU A 217 -15.09 -8.07 -9.37
CA GLU A 217 -14.48 -6.79 -9.75
C GLU A 217 -13.03 -6.97 -10.16
N GLU A 218 -12.57 -6.12 -11.08
CA GLU A 218 -11.18 -6.04 -11.51
C GLU A 218 -10.26 -5.65 -10.35
N ARG A 219 -9.05 -6.18 -10.37
CA ARG A 219 -8.07 -5.98 -9.31
C ARG A 219 -6.98 -5.02 -9.73
N HIS A 220 -6.68 -4.07 -8.86
CA HIS A 220 -5.62 -3.08 -9.05
C HIS A 220 -4.56 -3.13 -7.93
N ASP A 221 -4.77 -4.03 -6.95
CA ASP A 221 -3.82 -4.40 -5.90
C ASP A 221 -4.05 -5.85 -5.44
N ILE A 222 -3.27 -6.29 -4.45
CA ILE A 222 -3.37 -7.62 -3.83
C ILE A 222 -4.23 -7.62 -2.56
N ILE A 223 -4.85 -6.50 -2.19
CA ILE A 223 -5.53 -6.34 -0.90
C ILE A 223 -7.01 -6.71 -1.04
N GLN A 224 -7.49 -7.51 -0.11
CA GLN A 224 -8.90 -7.81 0.06
C GLN A 224 -9.41 -7.31 1.41
N CYS A 225 -10.27 -6.31 1.40
CA CYS A 225 -11.01 -5.87 2.57
C CYS A 225 -12.21 -6.79 2.81
N VAL A 226 -12.39 -7.25 4.05
CA VAL A 226 -13.55 -8.02 4.52
C VAL A 226 -14.09 -7.36 5.78
N GLU A 227 -15.33 -6.92 5.78
CA GLU A 227 -15.99 -6.32 6.95
C GLU A 227 -16.59 -7.43 7.82
N LEU A 228 -15.95 -7.70 8.96
CA LEU A 228 -16.29 -8.82 9.85
C LEU A 228 -17.29 -8.46 10.94
N LYS A 229 -17.74 -7.23 10.99
CA LYS A 229 -18.85 -6.71 11.81
C LYS A 229 -18.60 -6.70 13.32
N SER A 230 -17.52 -7.31 13.82
CA SER A 230 -17.17 -7.34 15.23
C SER A 230 -15.68 -7.51 15.49
N PRO A 231 -15.18 -7.11 16.68
CA PRO A 231 -13.80 -7.38 17.07
C PRO A 231 -13.49 -8.88 17.13
N GLU A 232 -14.44 -9.70 17.57
CA GLU A 232 -14.30 -11.16 17.66
C GLU A 232 -14.13 -11.78 16.27
N GLY A 233 -14.85 -11.25 15.25
CA GLY A 233 -14.70 -11.65 13.86
C GLY A 233 -13.29 -11.36 13.35
N MET A 234 -12.77 -10.15 13.61
CA MET A 234 -11.41 -9.78 13.23
C MET A 234 -10.38 -10.69 13.92
N LEU A 235 -10.56 -10.97 15.22
CA LEU A 235 -9.66 -11.83 15.98
C LEU A 235 -9.66 -13.26 15.42
N ALA A 236 -10.83 -13.84 15.18
CA ALA A 236 -10.94 -15.19 14.64
C ALA A 236 -10.34 -15.32 13.25
N PHE A 237 -10.61 -14.34 12.37
CA PHE A 237 -10.02 -14.28 11.03
C PHE A 237 -8.49 -14.22 11.10
N CYS A 238 -7.95 -13.27 11.86
CA CYS A 238 -6.50 -13.10 11.99
C CYS A 238 -5.81 -14.31 12.63
N LYS A 239 -6.44 -14.96 13.62
CA LYS A 239 -5.93 -16.22 14.17
C LYS A 239 -5.83 -17.32 13.13
N GLY A 240 -6.82 -17.43 12.25
CA GLY A 240 -6.81 -18.39 11.13
C GLY A 240 -5.65 -18.12 10.17
N ILE A 241 -5.47 -16.88 9.75
CA ILE A 241 -4.35 -16.49 8.88
C ILE A 241 -3.01 -16.75 9.57
N GLN A 242 -2.87 -16.35 10.83
CA GLN A 242 -1.64 -16.59 11.62
C GLN A 242 -1.31 -18.08 11.72
N SER A 243 -2.31 -18.94 11.90
CA SER A 243 -2.09 -20.38 12.01
C SER A 243 -1.62 -21.03 10.69
N ALA A 244 -1.77 -20.33 9.56
CA ALA A 244 -1.20 -20.72 8.27
C ALA A 244 0.21 -20.14 8.01
N ALA A 245 0.69 -19.24 8.85
CA ALA A 245 1.95 -18.55 8.62
C ALA A 245 3.14 -19.51 8.67
N PRO A 246 4.21 -19.27 7.89
CA PRO A 246 5.41 -20.11 7.93
C PRO A 246 6.23 -19.94 9.21
N VAL A 247 6.06 -18.81 9.89
CA VAL A 247 6.76 -18.46 11.13
C VAL A 247 5.72 -18.10 12.18
N ASP A 248 5.95 -18.49 13.43
CA ASP A 248 5.09 -18.18 14.59
C ASP A 248 3.61 -18.57 14.42
N SER A 249 3.33 -19.65 13.67
CA SER A 249 1.96 -20.13 13.44
C SER A 249 1.19 -20.51 14.71
N TYR A 250 1.87 -20.75 15.81
CA TYR A 250 1.32 -21.07 17.12
C TYR A 250 0.93 -19.84 17.96
N VAL A 251 1.32 -18.65 17.51
CA VAL A 251 1.04 -17.41 18.24
C VAL A 251 -0.38 -16.95 17.93
N ASP A 252 -1.11 -16.56 18.96
CA ASP A 252 -2.41 -15.90 18.81
C ASP A 252 -2.19 -14.38 18.65
N PRO A 253 -2.58 -13.79 17.51
CA PRO A 253 -2.55 -12.34 17.36
C PRO A 253 -3.56 -11.68 18.30
N VAL A 254 -3.16 -10.59 18.91
CA VAL A 254 -4.00 -9.78 19.81
C VAL A 254 -3.93 -8.31 19.39
N PRO A 255 -4.99 -7.52 19.63
CA PRO A 255 -4.93 -6.09 19.39
C PRO A 255 -3.80 -5.42 20.19
N GLY A 256 -3.04 -4.55 19.55
CA GLY A 256 -1.95 -3.82 20.16
C GLY A 256 -1.84 -2.38 19.63
N ASP A 257 -1.24 -1.50 20.43
CA ASP A 257 -0.96 -0.14 20.03
C ASP A 257 0.17 -0.13 19.01
N MET A 258 0.00 0.62 17.94
CA MET A 258 1.02 0.77 16.91
C MET A 258 1.33 2.25 16.67
N PRO A 259 2.62 2.60 16.52
CA PRO A 259 3.01 3.97 16.18
C PRO A 259 2.33 4.46 14.90
N GLY A 260 1.78 5.66 14.93
CA GLY A 260 1.10 6.27 13.78
C GLY A 260 -0.39 5.95 13.66
N TYR A 261 -0.98 5.15 14.55
CA TYR A 261 -2.40 4.79 14.52
C TYR A 261 -3.14 5.27 15.78
N ASP A 262 -4.38 5.73 15.59
CA ASP A 262 -5.24 6.23 16.68
C ASP A 262 -6.06 5.13 17.36
N SER A 263 -6.05 3.92 16.82
CA SER A 263 -6.74 2.74 17.36
C SER A 263 -5.80 1.55 17.37
N GLN A 264 -6.04 0.62 18.29
CA GLN A 264 -5.32 -0.65 18.30
C GLN A 264 -5.47 -1.36 16.95
N VAL A 265 -4.42 -2.04 16.53
CA VAL A 265 -4.38 -2.83 15.31
C VAL A 265 -4.20 -4.31 15.69
N ILE A 266 -4.98 -5.18 15.07
CA ILE A 266 -4.70 -6.61 15.09
C ILE A 266 -3.94 -6.98 13.82
N MET A 267 -2.90 -7.81 13.95
CA MET A 267 -2.04 -8.19 12.83
C MET A 267 -1.68 -9.66 12.89
N ALA A 268 -2.01 -10.39 11.83
CA ALA A 268 -1.51 -11.72 11.53
C ALA A 268 -0.39 -11.59 10.50
N ALA A 269 0.85 -11.74 10.92
CA ALA A 269 2.04 -11.42 10.12
C ALA A 269 3.22 -12.35 10.43
N GLY A 270 2.99 -13.65 10.46
CA GLY A 270 4.04 -14.65 10.62
C GLY A 270 4.84 -14.86 9.34
N ALA A 271 5.72 -13.92 9.03
CA ALA A 271 6.48 -13.86 7.78
C ALA A 271 7.98 -14.11 8.01
N PHE A 272 8.70 -14.64 7.00
CA PHE A 272 10.16 -14.74 7.00
C PHE A 272 10.83 -13.36 7.09
N VAL A 273 10.23 -12.37 6.44
CA VAL A 273 10.67 -10.99 6.49
C VAL A 273 9.62 -10.16 7.20
N GLN A 274 9.99 -9.56 8.33
CA GLN A 274 9.05 -8.74 9.11
C GLN A 274 8.50 -7.58 8.27
N GLY A 275 7.17 -7.40 8.33
CA GLY A 275 6.46 -6.39 7.56
C GLY A 275 6.20 -6.78 6.09
N SER A 276 6.62 -7.97 5.67
CA SER A 276 6.37 -8.47 4.31
C SER A 276 4.91 -8.88 4.13
N SER A 277 4.15 -8.01 3.50
CA SER A 277 2.73 -8.25 3.21
C SER A 277 2.47 -9.13 1.98
N ILE A 278 3.51 -9.38 1.15
CA ILE A 278 3.40 -10.34 0.05
C ILE A 278 3.42 -11.80 0.53
N GLU A 279 3.89 -12.06 1.75
CA GLU A 279 4.02 -13.42 2.28
C GLU A 279 2.70 -13.98 2.80
N LEU A 280 1.78 -13.50 3.14
CA LEU A 280 0.47 -13.81 3.72
C LEU A 280 0.30 -13.08 5.03
N SER A 281 -0.60 -12.14 5.02
CA SER A 281 -0.95 -11.39 6.21
C SER A 281 -2.42 -10.97 6.18
N ALA A 282 -2.91 -10.62 7.35
CA ALA A 282 -4.18 -9.93 7.52
C ALA A 282 -4.07 -9.01 8.71
N ASP A 283 -4.45 -7.78 8.54
CA ASP A 283 -4.42 -6.77 9.59
C ASP A 283 -5.62 -5.83 9.49
N GLY A 284 -5.83 -5.06 10.54
CA GLY A 284 -6.84 -4.00 10.51
C GLY A 284 -6.96 -3.30 11.87
N PRO A 285 -7.36 -2.01 11.83
CA PRO A 285 -7.65 -1.25 13.04
C PRO A 285 -8.94 -1.77 13.70
N VAL A 286 -8.89 -1.97 15.02
CA VAL A 286 -10.03 -2.48 15.81
C VAL A 286 -11.02 -1.34 16.04
N ARG A 287 -11.76 -0.99 15.00
CA ARG A 287 -12.81 0.02 14.99
C ARG A 287 -13.85 -0.32 13.92
N GLU A 288 -15.04 0.24 14.02
CA GLU A 288 -16.05 0.07 12.97
C GLU A 288 -15.52 0.49 11.58
N PRO A 289 -15.86 -0.27 10.53
CA PRO A 289 -16.78 -1.41 10.46
C PRO A 289 -16.15 -2.78 10.81
N TYR A 290 -15.06 -2.81 11.57
CA TYR A 290 -14.31 -4.02 11.96
C TYR A 290 -13.85 -4.82 10.73
N ALA A 291 -13.14 -4.15 9.87
CA ALA A 291 -12.63 -4.70 8.63
C ALA A 291 -11.20 -5.21 8.77
N VAL A 292 -10.91 -6.36 8.17
CA VAL A 292 -9.57 -6.86 7.97
C VAL A 292 -9.13 -6.66 6.52
N TYR A 293 -7.86 -6.44 6.33
CA TYR A 293 -7.20 -6.27 5.04
C TYR A 293 -6.28 -7.48 4.82
N TYR A 294 -6.82 -8.47 4.14
CA TYR A 294 -6.10 -9.69 3.76
C TYR A 294 -5.22 -9.41 2.55
N GLN A 295 -4.01 -9.96 2.52
CA GLN A 295 -3.06 -9.74 1.44
C GLN A 295 -1.98 -10.83 1.38
N GLY A 296 -1.41 -11.00 0.19
CA GLY A 296 -0.25 -11.85 -0.01
C GLY A 296 -0.55 -13.34 -0.16
N GLY A 297 0.50 -14.08 0.12
CA GLY A 297 0.62 -15.51 -0.11
C GLY A 297 1.65 -15.78 -1.22
N LEU A 298 2.85 -16.26 -0.86
CA LEU A 298 3.94 -16.54 -1.80
C LEU A 298 3.54 -17.59 -2.87
N THR A 299 2.56 -18.42 -2.54
CA THR A 299 1.93 -19.34 -3.47
C THR A 299 0.42 -19.30 -3.30
N TRP A 300 -0.31 -19.56 -4.37
CA TRP A 300 -1.76 -19.74 -4.34
C TRP A 300 -2.21 -20.77 -3.29
N TYR A 301 -1.49 -21.88 -3.15
CA TYR A 301 -1.86 -22.93 -2.20
C TYR A 301 -1.75 -22.47 -0.75
N HIS A 302 -0.73 -21.67 -0.43
CA HIS A 302 -0.57 -21.08 0.89
C HIS A 302 -1.67 -20.07 1.19
N ALA A 303 -1.96 -19.16 0.25
CA ALA A 303 -3.07 -18.23 0.33
C ALA A 303 -4.40 -18.94 0.61
N LYS A 304 -4.71 -19.97 -0.16
CA LYS A 304 -5.91 -20.79 0.00
C LYS A 304 -5.97 -21.46 1.38
N LEU A 305 -4.87 -22.03 1.85
CA LEU A 305 -4.81 -22.64 3.19
C LEU A 305 -5.16 -21.61 4.27
N GLY A 306 -4.57 -20.41 4.21
CA GLY A 306 -4.86 -19.34 5.17
C GLY A 306 -6.33 -18.97 5.23
N VAL A 307 -6.97 -18.82 4.07
CA VAL A 307 -8.41 -18.53 4.00
C VAL A 307 -9.25 -19.67 4.57
N LEU A 308 -8.92 -20.92 4.29
CA LEU A 308 -9.64 -22.07 4.86
C LEU A 308 -9.49 -22.15 6.39
N LEU A 309 -8.30 -21.85 6.92
CA LEU A 309 -8.07 -21.81 8.35
C LEU A 309 -8.78 -20.62 9.03
N SER A 310 -8.89 -19.47 8.33
CA SER A 310 -9.70 -18.36 8.85
C SER A 310 -11.17 -18.72 8.97
N LEU A 311 -11.73 -19.42 7.98
CA LEU A 311 -13.10 -19.96 8.05
C LEU A 311 -13.28 -20.95 9.21
N GLN A 312 -12.33 -21.86 9.39
CA GLN A 312 -12.40 -22.83 10.47
C GLN A 312 -12.42 -22.12 11.84
N LYS A 313 -11.57 -21.12 12.03
CA LYS A 313 -11.56 -20.34 13.28
C LYS A 313 -12.85 -19.56 13.52
N MET A 314 -13.46 -19.04 12.47
CA MET A 314 -14.75 -18.36 12.57
C MET A 314 -15.91 -19.34 12.87
N LEU A 315 -15.87 -20.54 12.29
CA LEU A 315 -16.80 -21.63 12.62
C LEU A 315 -16.66 -22.07 14.09
N ASP A 316 -15.45 -22.33 14.52
CA ASP A 316 -15.15 -22.75 15.89
C ASP A 316 -15.60 -21.72 16.94
N ALA A 317 -15.57 -20.43 16.56
CA ALA A 317 -16.06 -19.33 17.37
C ALA A 317 -17.59 -19.08 17.27
N GLY A 318 -18.30 -19.84 16.44
CA GLY A 318 -19.75 -19.69 16.24
C GLY A 318 -20.15 -18.37 15.51
N LEU A 319 -19.21 -17.76 14.78
CA LEU A 319 -19.42 -16.48 14.08
C LEU A 319 -19.98 -16.65 12.68
N ILE A 320 -19.88 -17.84 12.12
CA ILE A 320 -20.43 -18.21 10.82
C ILE A 320 -21.08 -19.61 10.91
N THR A 321 -21.96 -19.89 9.97
CA THR A 321 -22.53 -21.23 9.70
C THR A 321 -22.36 -21.52 8.23
N LEU A 322 -22.01 -22.77 7.88
CA LEU A 322 -21.87 -23.23 6.48
C LEU A 322 -23.17 -23.84 5.98
#